data_91ddd35b3ab75295f53ee3bd2b50db1d
#
_entry.id   91ddd35b3ab75295f53ee3bd2b50db1d
#
_cell.length_a   1.000
_cell.length_b   1.000
_cell.length_c   1.000
_cell.angle_alpha   90.00
_cell.angle_beta   90.00
_cell.angle_gamma   90.00
#
_symmetry.space_group_name_H-M   'P 1'
#
loop_
_entity.id
_entity.type
_entity.pdbx_description
1 polymer ?
#
loop_
_entity_poly.entity_id
_entity_poly.type
_entity_poly.pdbx_seq_one_letter_code
_entity_poly.pdbx_strand_id
1 'polypeptide(L)'
;MIANTPGILDFLHEFRRKVFDGHDIFTVAEANGVTPADLPQWVGKDGAFSMLFEFSHVNLEFPDDEVWCRAEKWPLTKLKKALSDSQQATAANGWYPIFFENHDQIRCVNRYFPEGTDKKKAAKAMATILFSLRGTPFIYEGQELGMANTAFARIEDYNDISTHGQYQLALDEGFAPAEALRLVQAHSRDNARTPMQWTSAAQAGFTTGTPWLPVHDDYPQCCAGSEEHDADSVLWYYRRIQAERFQGEAAAILQRGRYEELLANDERIYAFKRILDDQATLTLVNFTNETIDYDVSLTEGATVLLGNYDAQEAGRLRPAEAVIYRV
;
A
#
# COMPACT_ATOMS: atom_id res chain seq x y z
N MET A 1 -25.27 6.53 7.90
CA MET A 1 -24.22 6.00 7.01
C MET A 1 -24.59 6.39 5.59
N ILE A 2 -23.67 6.99 4.85
CA ILE A 2 -23.92 7.54 3.50
C ILE A 2 -23.15 6.77 2.40
N ALA A 3 -22.47 5.68 2.77
CA ALA A 3 -21.67 4.89 1.84
C ALA A 3 -22.41 3.59 1.47
N ASN A 4 -22.32 3.21 0.20
CA ASN A 4 -22.87 1.96 -0.38
C ASN A 4 -24.34 1.67 0.01
N THR A 5 -25.19 2.70 -0.10
CA THR A 5 -26.61 2.60 0.28
C THR A 5 -27.45 1.95 -0.83
N PRO A 6 -28.62 1.32 -0.50
CA PRO A 6 -29.53 0.78 -1.50
C PRO A 6 -29.90 1.82 -2.58
N GLY A 7 -29.89 1.40 -3.85
CA GLY A 7 -30.20 2.24 -5.01
C GLY A 7 -29.00 3.00 -5.60
N ILE A 8 -27.83 2.99 -4.94
CA ILE A 8 -26.65 3.67 -5.48
C ILE A 8 -26.21 3.10 -6.83
N LEU A 9 -26.28 1.79 -7.00
CA LEU A 9 -25.88 1.15 -8.26
C LEU A 9 -26.81 1.54 -9.42
N ASP A 10 -28.12 1.67 -9.19
CA ASP A 10 -29.06 2.12 -10.22
C ASP A 10 -28.69 3.53 -10.72
N PHE A 11 -28.40 4.44 -9.77
CA PHE A 11 -27.94 5.79 -10.07
C PHE A 11 -26.62 5.79 -10.85
N LEU A 12 -25.64 5.01 -10.41
CA LEU A 12 -24.32 4.94 -11.05
C LEU A 12 -24.39 4.31 -12.44
N HIS A 13 -25.22 3.31 -12.66
CA HIS A 13 -25.47 2.76 -13.98
C HIS A 13 -26.19 3.75 -14.90
N GLU A 14 -27.12 4.55 -14.39
CA GLU A 14 -27.72 5.65 -15.16
C GLU A 14 -26.67 6.71 -15.53
N PHE A 15 -25.82 7.07 -14.56
CA PHE A 15 -24.72 8.01 -14.76
C PHE A 15 -23.76 7.51 -15.84
N ARG A 16 -23.33 6.22 -15.76
CA ARG A 16 -22.50 5.58 -16.78
C ARG A 16 -23.11 5.72 -18.17
N ARG A 17 -24.38 5.29 -18.33
CA ARG A 17 -25.07 5.33 -19.65
C ARG A 17 -25.17 6.74 -20.23
N LYS A 18 -25.33 7.75 -19.38
CA LYS A 18 -25.51 9.14 -19.83
C LYS A 18 -24.20 9.90 -20.03
N VAL A 19 -23.14 9.52 -19.32
CA VAL A 19 -21.91 10.34 -19.25
C VAL A 19 -20.70 9.59 -19.81
N PHE A 20 -20.57 8.30 -19.56
CA PHE A 20 -19.37 7.54 -19.92
C PHE A 20 -19.50 6.77 -21.23
N ASP A 21 -20.66 6.14 -21.47
CA ASP A 21 -20.86 5.31 -22.64
C ASP A 21 -20.72 6.11 -23.93
N GLY A 22 -19.99 5.53 -24.89
CA GLY A 22 -19.66 6.20 -26.15
C GLY A 22 -18.37 7.02 -26.16
N HIS A 23 -17.69 7.12 -24.99
CA HIS A 23 -16.36 7.73 -24.87
C HIS A 23 -15.31 6.64 -24.62
N ASP A 24 -14.14 6.78 -25.23
CA ASP A 24 -12.97 5.97 -24.94
C ASP A 24 -12.26 6.54 -23.71
N ILE A 25 -12.79 6.19 -22.53
CA ILE A 25 -12.32 6.68 -21.23
C ILE A 25 -12.11 5.52 -20.25
N PHE A 26 -11.25 5.78 -19.32
CA PHE A 26 -10.97 4.94 -18.19
C PHE A 26 -11.43 5.64 -16.90
N THR A 27 -12.16 4.93 -16.05
CA THR A 27 -12.76 5.50 -14.84
C THR A 27 -12.30 4.77 -13.59
N VAL A 28 -11.99 5.53 -12.54
CA VAL A 28 -11.65 5.01 -11.22
C VAL A 28 -12.55 5.67 -10.19
N ALA A 29 -13.27 4.85 -9.44
CA ALA A 29 -14.07 5.34 -8.32
C ALA A 29 -13.32 5.19 -7.00
N GLU A 30 -13.68 6.01 -6.04
CA GLU A 30 -13.37 5.83 -4.63
C GLU A 30 -14.70 5.66 -3.89
N ALA A 31 -14.86 4.53 -3.19
CA ALA A 31 -16.10 4.24 -2.47
C ALA A 31 -15.82 3.51 -1.16
N ASN A 32 -15.83 4.29 -0.07
CA ASN A 32 -15.80 3.72 1.25
C ASN A 32 -17.06 2.89 1.53
N GLY A 33 -16.92 1.74 2.20
CA GLY A 33 -18.04 0.82 2.50
C GLY A 33 -18.41 -0.14 1.36
N VAL A 34 -17.71 -0.11 0.23
CA VAL A 34 -17.74 -1.19 -0.77
C VAL A 34 -16.74 -2.26 -0.34
N THR A 35 -17.19 -3.49 -0.23
CA THR A 35 -16.36 -4.63 0.16
C THR A 35 -15.87 -5.39 -1.08
N PRO A 36 -14.84 -6.26 -0.94
CA PRO A 36 -14.44 -7.14 -2.05
C PRO A 36 -15.60 -7.94 -2.64
N ALA A 37 -16.59 -8.35 -1.83
CA ALA A 37 -17.77 -9.08 -2.30
C ALA A 37 -18.69 -8.23 -3.22
N ASP A 38 -18.67 -6.91 -3.05
CA ASP A 38 -19.48 -5.99 -3.87
C ASP A 38 -18.80 -5.65 -5.20
N LEU A 39 -17.46 -5.74 -5.29
CA LEU A 39 -16.67 -5.31 -6.45
C LEU A 39 -17.22 -5.80 -7.81
N PRO A 40 -17.69 -7.06 -7.98
CA PRO A 40 -18.20 -7.52 -9.26
C PRO A 40 -19.39 -6.72 -9.81
N GLN A 41 -20.12 -6.00 -8.96
CA GLN A 41 -21.26 -5.16 -9.35
C GLN A 41 -20.82 -3.72 -9.66
N TRP A 42 -19.66 -3.29 -9.14
CA TRP A 42 -19.16 -1.94 -9.26
C TRP A 42 -18.20 -1.75 -10.44
N VAL A 43 -17.40 -2.77 -10.76
CA VAL A 43 -16.29 -2.64 -11.72
C VAL A 43 -16.38 -3.62 -12.87
N GLY A 44 -15.63 -3.31 -13.94
CA GLY A 44 -15.52 -4.16 -15.12
C GLY A 44 -16.57 -3.87 -16.18
N LYS A 45 -16.77 -4.83 -17.09
CA LYS A 45 -17.58 -4.64 -18.29
C LYS A 45 -19.02 -4.25 -17.96
N ASP A 46 -19.61 -4.87 -16.96
CA ASP A 46 -21.01 -4.67 -16.55
C ASP A 46 -21.13 -3.76 -15.31
N GLY A 47 -20.02 -3.35 -14.71
CA GLY A 47 -19.97 -2.43 -13.57
C GLY A 47 -20.10 -0.97 -13.97
N ALA A 48 -20.26 -0.09 -13.01
CA ALA A 48 -20.36 1.35 -13.25
C ALA A 48 -19.03 2.01 -13.62
N PHE A 49 -17.90 1.43 -13.19
CA PHE A 49 -16.55 1.98 -13.36
C PHE A 49 -15.58 0.93 -13.91
N SER A 50 -14.43 1.39 -14.43
CA SER A 50 -13.35 0.50 -14.84
C SER A 50 -12.66 -0.15 -13.65
N MET A 51 -12.41 0.63 -12.59
CA MET A 51 -11.84 0.21 -11.31
C MET A 51 -12.47 0.99 -10.15
N LEU A 52 -12.25 0.48 -8.93
CA LEU A 52 -12.70 1.12 -7.69
C LEU A 52 -11.68 0.88 -6.58
N PHE A 53 -11.27 1.94 -5.89
CA PHE A 53 -10.53 1.86 -4.64
C PHE A 53 -11.45 1.39 -3.53
N GLU A 54 -11.18 0.19 -3.01
CA GLU A 54 -11.78 -0.33 -1.78
C GLU A 54 -10.72 -0.34 -0.66
N PHE A 55 -11.15 -0.33 0.58
CA PHE A 55 -10.28 0.04 1.71
C PHE A 55 -9.99 -1.11 2.68
N SER A 56 -10.38 -2.35 2.38
CA SER A 56 -10.23 -3.49 3.31
C SER A 56 -8.79 -3.71 3.78
N HIS A 57 -7.80 -3.47 2.90
CA HIS A 57 -6.39 -3.69 3.20
C HIS A 57 -5.69 -2.50 3.87
N VAL A 58 -6.34 -1.34 3.95
CA VAL A 58 -5.80 -0.13 4.61
C VAL A 58 -6.54 0.23 5.90
N ASN A 59 -7.62 -0.48 6.24
CA ASN A 59 -8.40 -0.29 7.48
C ASN A 59 -8.30 -1.53 8.39
N LEU A 60 -7.14 -2.18 8.42
CA LEU A 60 -6.95 -3.44 9.12
C LEU A 60 -7.09 -3.32 10.64
N GLU A 61 -6.69 -2.19 11.20
CA GLU A 61 -6.72 -1.89 12.62
C GLU A 61 -8.11 -1.50 13.16
N PHE A 62 -9.09 -1.25 12.27
CA PHE A 62 -10.41 -0.77 12.65
C PHE A 62 -11.50 -1.78 12.25
N PRO A 63 -11.89 -2.70 13.15
CA PRO A 63 -12.85 -3.76 12.79
C PRO A 63 -14.29 -3.25 12.60
N ASP A 64 -14.73 -2.26 13.38
CA ASP A 64 -16.14 -1.85 13.43
C ASP A 64 -16.35 -0.34 13.16
N ASP A 65 -15.42 0.50 13.60
CA ASP A 65 -15.46 1.94 13.43
C ASP A 65 -14.03 2.50 13.27
N GLU A 66 -13.90 3.70 12.74
CA GLU A 66 -12.59 4.37 12.59
C GLU A 66 -12.27 5.21 13.83
N VAL A 67 -12.40 4.63 15.04
CA VAL A 67 -12.03 5.26 16.30
C VAL A 67 -10.60 4.90 16.67
N TRP A 68 -9.67 5.86 16.56
CA TRP A 68 -8.23 5.59 16.65
C TRP A 68 -7.77 5.10 18.03
N CYS A 69 -8.43 5.52 19.11
CA CYS A 69 -8.10 5.00 20.44
C CYS A 69 -8.59 3.55 20.68
N ARG A 70 -9.31 2.98 19.73
CA ARG A 70 -9.75 1.57 19.72
C ARG A 70 -9.06 0.74 18.65
N ALA A 71 -8.01 1.29 17.99
CA ALA A 71 -7.26 0.56 17.00
C ALA A 71 -6.68 -0.73 17.58
N GLU A 72 -6.82 -1.84 16.85
CA GLU A 72 -6.36 -3.15 17.25
C GLU A 72 -5.14 -3.58 16.42
N LYS A 73 -4.27 -4.39 17.05
CA LYS A 73 -3.23 -5.09 16.30
C LYS A 73 -3.89 -6.13 15.39
N TRP A 74 -3.44 -6.21 14.17
CA TRP A 74 -3.93 -7.17 13.19
C TRP A 74 -2.84 -8.17 12.79
N PRO A 75 -3.21 -9.44 12.56
CA PRO A 75 -2.30 -10.46 12.06
C PRO A 75 -2.06 -10.30 10.56
N LEU A 76 -0.91 -10.75 10.04
CA LEU A 76 -0.59 -10.71 8.62
C LEU A 76 -1.65 -11.45 7.76
N THR A 77 -2.26 -12.49 8.29
CA THR A 77 -3.35 -13.23 7.62
C THR A 77 -4.55 -12.35 7.28
N LYS A 78 -4.81 -11.28 8.06
CA LYS A 78 -5.89 -10.32 7.77
C LYS A 78 -5.57 -9.48 6.52
N LEU A 79 -4.32 -8.98 6.38
CA LEU A 79 -3.87 -8.29 5.17
C LEU A 79 -3.92 -9.21 3.95
N LYS A 80 -3.38 -10.42 4.07
CA LYS A 80 -3.37 -11.43 3.00
C LYS A 80 -4.77 -11.72 2.50
N LYS A 81 -5.70 -11.95 3.44
CA LYS A 81 -7.11 -12.19 3.10
C LYS A 81 -7.74 -11.00 2.38
N ALA A 82 -7.54 -9.77 2.86
CA ALA A 82 -8.10 -8.58 2.22
C ALA A 82 -7.61 -8.43 0.77
N LEU A 83 -6.29 -8.57 0.56
CA LEU A 83 -5.72 -8.52 -0.78
C LEU A 83 -6.19 -9.67 -1.67
N SER A 84 -6.22 -10.89 -1.15
CA SER A 84 -6.68 -12.08 -1.89
C SER A 84 -8.15 -11.96 -2.31
N ASP A 85 -9.03 -11.54 -1.40
CA ASP A 85 -10.45 -11.35 -1.69
C ASP A 85 -10.66 -10.35 -2.84
N SER A 86 -9.95 -9.20 -2.83
CA SER A 86 -10.02 -8.19 -3.89
C SER A 86 -9.43 -8.67 -5.21
N GLN A 87 -8.32 -9.41 -5.17
CA GLN A 87 -7.72 -10.04 -6.37
C GLN A 87 -8.67 -11.05 -7.01
N GLN A 88 -9.37 -11.86 -6.20
CA GLN A 88 -10.32 -12.87 -6.67
C GLN A 88 -11.61 -12.23 -7.18
N ALA A 89 -12.16 -11.25 -6.46
CA ALA A 89 -13.39 -10.56 -6.83
C ALA A 89 -13.30 -9.87 -8.20
N THR A 90 -12.11 -9.38 -8.57
CA THR A 90 -11.89 -8.71 -9.86
C THR A 90 -11.32 -9.63 -10.95
N ALA A 91 -11.08 -10.92 -10.66
CA ALA A 91 -10.39 -11.82 -11.57
C ALA A 91 -11.12 -12.06 -12.89
N ALA A 92 -12.45 -12.20 -12.86
CA ALA A 92 -13.24 -12.57 -14.02
C ALA A 92 -13.61 -11.38 -14.92
N ASN A 93 -14.07 -10.26 -14.34
CA ASN A 93 -14.69 -9.16 -15.09
C ASN A 93 -14.15 -7.78 -14.73
N GLY A 94 -13.22 -7.68 -13.79
CA GLY A 94 -12.75 -6.40 -13.29
C GLY A 94 -11.25 -6.25 -13.35
N TRP A 95 -10.82 -5.06 -12.95
CA TRP A 95 -9.42 -4.72 -12.78
C TRP A 95 -9.26 -4.01 -11.45
N TYR A 96 -8.17 -4.30 -10.71
CA TYR A 96 -7.97 -3.79 -9.36
C TYR A 96 -6.97 -2.63 -9.35
N PRO A 97 -7.31 -1.48 -8.72
CA PRO A 97 -6.35 -0.40 -8.46
C PRO A 97 -5.58 -0.76 -7.20
N ILE A 98 -4.31 -1.14 -7.36
CA ILE A 98 -3.47 -1.52 -6.22
C ILE A 98 -2.89 -0.25 -5.64
N PHE A 99 -3.11 0.00 -4.34
CA PHE A 99 -2.52 1.13 -3.62
C PHE A 99 -2.25 0.72 -2.17
N PHE A 100 -1.33 1.40 -1.51
CA PHE A 100 -1.04 1.23 -0.08
C PHE A 100 -0.99 2.55 0.67
N GLU A 101 -0.97 3.66 -0.07
CA GLU A 101 -0.98 5.02 0.43
C GLU A 101 -1.91 5.89 -0.42
N ASN A 102 -2.49 6.91 0.20
CA ASN A 102 -3.13 8.04 -0.44
C ASN A 102 -3.13 9.23 0.53
N HIS A 103 -3.76 10.34 0.16
CA HIS A 103 -3.84 11.56 0.97
C HIS A 103 -4.69 11.41 2.26
N ASP A 104 -5.38 10.29 2.43
CA ASP A 104 -6.21 9.98 3.59
C ASP A 104 -5.70 8.78 4.41
N GLN A 105 -4.58 8.19 4.01
CA GLN A 105 -3.96 7.05 4.67
C GLN A 105 -2.56 7.38 5.20
N ILE A 106 -2.18 6.75 6.30
CA ILE A 106 -0.82 6.85 6.81
C ILE A 106 0.18 6.16 5.88
N ARG A 107 1.47 6.48 6.02
CA ARG A 107 2.53 5.91 5.19
C ARG A 107 2.65 4.39 5.38
N CYS A 108 2.77 3.65 4.28
CA CYS A 108 2.75 2.18 4.27
C CYS A 108 3.90 1.55 5.06
N VAL A 109 5.07 2.18 5.09
CA VAL A 109 6.22 1.73 5.88
C VAL A 109 5.94 1.73 7.39
N ASN A 110 5.02 2.57 7.85
CA ASN A 110 4.61 2.65 9.25
C ASN A 110 3.42 1.74 9.56
N ARG A 111 2.58 1.43 8.57
CA ARG A 111 1.38 0.60 8.75
C ARG A 111 1.69 -0.89 8.76
N TYR A 112 2.49 -1.36 7.79
CA TYR A 112 2.55 -2.78 7.47
C TYR A 112 3.73 -3.52 8.10
N PHE A 113 4.72 -2.81 8.61
CA PHE A 113 5.89 -3.44 9.22
C PHE A 113 5.99 -3.14 10.72
N PRO A 114 6.54 -4.05 11.52
CA PRO A 114 6.79 -3.82 12.94
C PRO A 114 7.67 -2.60 13.18
N GLU A 115 7.47 -1.93 14.31
CA GLU A 115 8.34 -0.84 14.75
C GLU A 115 9.81 -1.31 14.80
N GLY A 116 10.73 -0.44 14.36
CA GLY A 116 12.16 -0.76 14.28
C GLY A 116 12.59 -1.48 13.01
N THR A 117 11.67 -1.80 12.08
CA THR A 117 12.04 -2.30 10.76
C THR A 117 12.83 -1.24 9.99
N ASP A 118 13.86 -1.66 9.25
CA ASP A 118 14.57 -0.80 8.31
C ASP A 118 13.58 -0.23 7.27
N LYS A 119 13.35 1.09 7.31
CA LYS A 119 12.37 1.78 6.46
C LYS A 119 12.64 1.60 4.98
N LYS A 120 13.91 1.60 4.56
CA LYS A 120 14.32 1.41 3.17
C LYS A 120 13.97 0.00 2.68
N LYS A 121 14.19 -1.02 3.53
CA LYS A 121 13.82 -2.41 3.22
C LYS A 121 12.29 -2.59 3.20
N ALA A 122 11.57 -2.01 4.16
CA ALA A 122 10.12 -2.02 4.20
C ALA A 122 9.49 -1.35 2.97
N ALA A 123 9.97 -0.16 2.57
CA ALA A 123 9.49 0.55 1.38
C ALA A 123 9.70 -0.27 0.09
N LYS A 124 10.86 -0.88 -0.07
CA LYS A 124 11.14 -1.78 -1.20
C LYS A 124 10.27 -3.04 -1.18
N ALA A 125 9.99 -3.60 0.00
CA ALA A 125 9.09 -4.75 0.14
C ALA A 125 7.66 -4.38 -0.25
N MET A 126 7.15 -3.22 0.16
CA MET A 126 5.84 -2.72 -0.26
C MET A 126 5.78 -2.46 -1.77
N ALA A 127 6.84 -1.90 -2.36
CA ALA A 127 6.97 -1.77 -3.82
C ALA A 127 6.89 -3.13 -4.52
N THR A 128 7.55 -4.16 -3.95
CA THR A 128 7.49 -5.52 -4.51
C THR A 128 6.07 -6.05 -4.57
N ILE A 129 5.29 -5.89 -3.49
CA ILE A 129 3.88 -6.29 -3.46
C ILE A 129 3.07 -5.47 -4.46
N LEU A 130 3.20 -4.13 -4.43
CA LEU A 130 2.46 -3.20 -5.29
C LEU A 130 2.61 -3.56 -6.78
N PHE A 131 3.82 -3.86 -7.21
CA PHE A 131 4.10 -4.16 -8.61
C PHE A 131 3.94 -5.64 -9.00
N SER A 132 3.82 -6.56 -8.03
CA SER A 132 3.63 -8.00 -8.30
C SER A 132 2.17 -8.43 -8.32
N LEU A 133 1.26 -7.73 -7.65
CA LEU A 133 -0.17 -8.03 -7.66
C LEU A 133 -0.79 -7.77 -9.05
N ARG A 134 -1.94 -8.42 -9.34
CA ARG A 134 -2.71 -8.19 -10.56
C ARG A 134 -3.52 -6.90 -10.43
N GLY A 135 -3.32 -5.96 -11.34
CA GLY A 135 -4.02 -4.69 -11.34
C GLY A 135 -3.13 -3.54 -11.81
N THR A 136 -3.61 -2.31 -11.67
CA THR A 136 -2.87 -1.10 -11.93
C THR A 136 -2.24 -0.59 -10.63
N PRO A 137 -0.91 -0.53 -10.52
CA PRO A 137 -0.26 0.05 -9.35
C PRO A 137 -0.45 1.57 -9.32
N PHE A 138 -0.93 2.08 -8.20
CA PHE A 138 -1.02 3.51 -7.91
C PHE A 138 0.04 3.86 -6.87
N ILE A 139 0.91 4.78 -7.22
CA ILE A 139 1.99 5.29 -6.36
C ILE A 139 1.54 6.64 -5.83
N TYR A 140 1.48 6.78 -4.51
CA TYR A 140 1.25 8.07 -3.88
C TYR A 140 2.58 8.84 -3.77
N GLU A 141 2.54 10.16 -3.93
CA GLU A 141 3.74 11.01 -3.87
C GLU A 141 4.54 10.79 -2.58
N GLY A 142 5.84 10.56 -2.73
CA GLY A 142 6.76 10.26 -1.63
C GLY A 142 6.84 8.77 -1.24
N GLN A 143 5.91 7.93 -1.70
CA GLN A 143 5.99 6.48 -1.48
C GLN A 143 7.22 5.90 -2.19
N GLU A 144 7.56 6.41 -3.35
CA GLU A 144 8.75 6.03 -4.14
C GLU A 144 10.08 6.46 -3.49
N LEU A 145 10.03 7.31 -2.47
CA LEU A 145 11.17 7.68 -1.64
C LEU A 145 11.17 6.96 -0.28
N GLY A 146 10.10 6.23 0.04
CA GLY A 146 9.95 5.64 1.37
C GLY A 146 9.69 6.68 2.46
N MET A 147 9.03 7.81 2.13
CA MET A 147 8.60 8.80 3.12
C MET A 147 7.77 8.12 4.21
N ALA A 148 8.02 8.51 5.47
CA ALA A 148 7.43 7.91 6.65
C ALA A 148 6.45 8.88 7.34
N ASN A 149 5.69 8.36 8.31
CA ASN A 149 4.87 9.18 9.18
C ASN A 149 5.71 10.21 9.94
N THR A 150 5.13 11.37 10.18
CA THR A 150 5.69 12.40 11.05
C THR A 150 5.09 12.32 12.45
N ALA A 151 5.79 12.83 13.45
CA ALA A 151 5.29 12.89 14.82
C ALA A 151 5.39 14.34 15.31
N PHE A 152 4.39 15.16 14.97
CA PHE A 152 4.35 16.54 15.46
C PHE A 152 4.22 16.57 16.98
N ALA A 153 4.95 17.50 17.61
CA ALA A 153 5.12 17.51 19.06
C ALA A 153 3.84 17.93 19.81
N ARG A 154 2.91 18.62 19.16
CA ARG A 154 1.70 19.16 19.76
C ARG A 154 0.50 18.95 18.86
N ILE A 155 -0.69 18.86 19.46
CA ILE A 155 -1.93 18.72 18.69
C ILE A 155 -2.20 19.93 17.78
N GLU A 156 -1.77 21.13 18.19
CA GLU A 156 -1.95 22.36 17.42
C GLU A 156 -1.10 22.40 16.13
N ASP A 157 -0.11 21.54 16.00
CA ASP A 157 0.75 21.43 14.82
C ASP A 157 0.07 20.60 13.70
N TYR A 158 -1.03 19.89 14.03
CA TYR A 158 -1.86 19.15 13.07
C TYR A 158 -2.93 20.05 12.46
N ASN A 159 -3.26 19.86 11.20
CA ASN A 159 -4.28 20.61 10.49
C ASN A 159 -5.52 19.77 10.16
N ASP A 160 -5.41 18.47 10.14
CA ASP A 160 -6.52 17.57 9.84
C ASP A 160 -7.60 17.59 10.92
N ILE A 161 -8.84 17.93 10.52
CA ILE A 161 -10.00 18.01 11.44
C ILE A 161 -10.29 16.67 12.11
N SER A 162 -10.07 15.54 11.41
CA SER A 162 -10.26 14.21 12.00
C SER A 162 -9.26 13.97 13.12
N THR A 163 -8.02 14.42 12.98
CA THR A 163 -6.99 14.32 14.01
C THR A 163 -7.40 15.03 15.29
N HIS A 164 -7.93 16.27 15.19
CA HIS A 164 -8.43 17.00 16.35
C HIS A 164 -9.64 16.31 16.99
N GLY A 165 -10.58 15.80 16.16
CA GLY A 165 -11.75 15.07 16.65
C GLY A 165 -11.39 13.79 17.39
N GLN A 166 -10.46 13.00 16.84
CA GLN A 166 -9.98 11.76 17.45
C GLN A 166 -9.13 12.00 18.71
N TYR A 167 -8.35 13.08 18.74
CA TYR A 167 -7.66 13.50 19.95
C TYR A 167 -8.63 13.82 21.08
N GLN A 168 -9.67 14.62 20.80
CA GLN A 168 -10.70 14.96 21.80
C GLN A 168 -11.45 13.72 22.26
N LEU A 169 -11.83 12.83 21.33
CA LEU A 169 -12.50 11.57 21.67
C LEU A 169 -11.65 10.72 22.61
N ALA A 170 -10.35 10.60 22.37
CA ALA A 170 -9.45 9.89 23.26
C ALA A 170 -9.39 10.50 24.66
N LEU A 171 -9.37 11.84 24.77
CA LEU A 171 -9.46 12.52 26.08
C LEU A 171 -10.79 12.24 26.78
N ASP A 172 -11.91 12.24 26.05
CA ASP A 172 -13.25 11.98 26.58
C ASP A 172 -13.39 10.52 27.07
N GLU A 173 -12.66 9.59 26.45
CA GLU A 173 -12.54 8.19 26.89
C GLU A 173 -11.54 7.99 28.04
N GLY A 174 -10.89 9.06 28.52
CA GLY A 174 -10.05 9.04 29.72
C GLY A 174 -8.54 8.83 29.47
N PHE A 175 -8.09 8.85 28.21
CA PHE A 175 -6.65 8.78 27.91
C PHE A 175 -5.95 10.06 28.38
N ALA A 176 -4.71 9.93 28.85
CA ALA A 176 -3.88 11.08 29.18
C ALA A 176 -3.50 11.86 27.90
N PRO A 177 -3.33 13.22 27.95
CA PRO A 177 -3.04 14.04 26.77
C PRO A 177 -1.82 13.54 25.95
N ALA A 178 -0.77 13.09 26.62
CA ALA A 178 0.40 12.54 25.93
C ALA A 178 0.13 11.20 25.22
N GLU A 179 -0.81 10.41 25.74
CA GLU A 179 -1.22 9.15 25.14
C GLU A 179 -2.18 9.41 23.96
N ALA A 180 -3.16 10.31 24.14
CA ALA A 180 -4.02 10.76 23.05
C ALA A 180 -3.21 11.34 21.88
N LEU A 181 -2.15 12.12 22.18
CA LEU A 181 -1.24 12.62 21.13
C LEU A 181 -0.53 11.49 20.37
N ARG A 182 -0.01 10.47 21.08
CA ARG A 182 0.62 9.31 20.39
C ARG A 182 -0.34 8.57 19.48
N LEU A 183 -1.60 8.41 19.88
CA LEU A 183 -2.62 7.77 19.05
C LEU A 183 -2.85 8.55 17.75
N VAL A 184 -2.99 9.87 17.82
CA VAL A 184 -3.17 10.67 16.61
C VAL A 184 -1.92 10.80 15.77
N GLN A 185 -0.71 10.77 16.36
CA GLN A 185 0.55 10.67 15.63
C GLN A 185 0.60 9.41 14.74
N ALA A 186 0.08 8.30 15.25
CA ALA A 186 0.08 7.04 14.52
C ALA A 186 -0.89 7.03 13.32
N HIS A 187 -2.04 7.71 13.43
CA HIS A 187 -3.16 7.54 12.49
C HIS A 187 -3.54 8.81 11.71
N SER A 188 -2.97 9.98 12.02
CA SER A 188 -3.30 11.24 11.36
C SER A 188 -3.07 11.18 9.85
N ARG A 189 -4.04 11.71 9.08
CA ARG A 189 -3.91 11.90 7.63
C ARG A 189 -2.82 12.90 7.25
N ASP A 190 -2.45 13.81 8.15
CA ASP A 190 -1.35 14.76 7.94
C ASP A 190 0.02 14.05 7.76
N ASN A 191 0.15 12.80 8.19
CA ASN A 191 1.30 11.96 7.86
C ASN A 191 1.56 11.82 6.36
N ALA A 192 0.49 11.74 5.56
CA ALA A 192 0.58 11.66 4.11
C ALA A 192 0.58 13.03 3.41
N ARG A 193 0.31 14.13 4.15
CA ARG A 193 0.15 15.49 3.59
C ARG A 193 1.32 16.41 3.86
N THR A 194 2.40 15.88 4.46
CA THR A 194 3.65 16.63 4.61
C THR A 194 4.22 16.98 3.24
N PRO A 195 4.95 18.11 3.12
CA PRO A 195 5.55 18.51 1.84
C PRO A 195 6.43 17.42 1.22
N MET A 196 6.33 17.26 -0.10
CA MET A 196 7.20 16.37 -0.87
C MET A 196 8.67 16.74 -0.67
N GLN A 197 9.50 15.74 -0.43
CA GLN A 197 10.92 15.90 -0.14
C GLN A 197 11.73 15.88 -1.44
N TRP A 198 11.97 17.05 -2.03
CA TRP A 198 12.67 17.19 -3.31
C TRP A 198 14.18 17.15 -3.19
N THR A 199 14.72 17.90 -2.21
CA THR A 199 16.18 18.05 -2.02
C THR A 199 16.56 18.11 -0.54
N SER A 200 17.85 17.99 -0.24
CA SER A 200 18.40 18.19 1.11
C SER A 200 18.50 19.67 1.54
N ALA A 201 18.03 20.63 0.73
CA ALA A 201 18.00 22.04 1.07
C ALA A 201 16.89 22.34 2.09
N ALA A 202 16.93 23.55 2.68
CA ALA A 202 15.91 23.99 3.64
C ALA A 202 14.49 23.76 3.10
N GLN A 203 13.59 23.36 3.99
CA GLN A 203 12.22 22.98 3.66
C GLN A 203 12.12 21.87 2.59
N ALA A 204 13.12 20.96 2.58
CA ALA A 204 13.23 19.88 1.58
C ALA A 204 13.22 20.37 0.11
N GLY A 205 13.55 21.64 -0.15
CA GLY A 205 13.43 22.27 -1.46
C GLY A 205 11.98 22.47 -1.94
N PHE A 206 10.99 22.24 -1.07
CA PHE A 206 9.59 22.39 -1.41
C PHE A 206 9.16 23.85 -1.52
N THR A 207 9.63 24.70 -0.61
CA THR A 207 9.30 26.13 -0.58
C THR A 207 10.45 26.96 -0.01
N THR A 208 10.49 28.26 -0.36
CA THR A 208 11.36 29.26 0.28
C THR A 208 10.67 29.97 1.46
N GLY A 209 9.38 29.76 1.66
CA GLY A 209 8.58 30.27 2.77
C GLY A 209 8.35 29.25 3.87
N THR A 210 7.35 29.47 4.71
CA THR A 210 6.88 28.51 5.70
C THR A 210 5.90 27.56 5.01
N PRO A 211 6.15 26.25 5.01
CA PRO A 211 5.20 25.30 4.43
C PRO A 211 3.94 25.19 5.31
N TRP A 212 2.83 24.77 4.71
CA TRP A 212 1.55 24.57 5.41
C TRP A 212 1.66 23.54 6.55
N LEU A 213 2.25 22.38 6.29
CA LEU A 213 2.66 21.41 7.31
C LEU A 213 4.18 21.37 7.38
N PRO A 214 4.78 21.10 8.55
CA PRO A 214 6.22 20.92 8.66
C PRO A 214 6.72 19.79 7.77
N VAL A 215 7.93 19.96 7.23
CA VAL A 215 8.64 18.91 6.50
C VAL A 215 9.11 17.86 7.51
N HIS A 216 9.10 16.58 7.13
CA HIS A 216 9.64 15.50 7.95
C HIS A 216 11.17 15.68 8.15
N ASP A 217 11.67 15.43 9.35
CA ASP A 217 13.07 15.72 9.73
C ASP A 217 14.11 14.90 8.98
N ASP A 218 13.72 13.76 8.37
CA ASP A 218 14.64 12.89 7.62
C ASP A 218 14.92 13.36 6.18
N TYR A 219 14.30 14.47 5.72
CA TYR A 219 14.44 14.96 4.35
C TYR A 219 15.87 15.09 3.83
N PRO A 220 16.92 15.34 4.67
CA PRO A 220 18.27 15.40 4.13
C PRO A 220 18.77 14.06 3.54
N GLN A 221 18.24 12.94 4.05
CA GLN A 221 18.56 11.58 3.61
C GLN A 221 17.49 10.97 2.71
N CYS A 222 16.21 11.21 3.03
CA CYS A 222 15.05 10.73 2.30
C CYS A 222 14.49 11.86 1.42
N CYS A 223 15.11 12.11 0.27
CA CYS A 223 14.60 13.07 -0.71
C CYS A 223 14.97 12.65 -2.14
N ALA A 224 14.22 13.11 -3.11
CA ALA A 224 14.43 12.75 -4.51
C ALA A 224 15.87 13.02 -4.97
N GLY A 225 16.43 14.16 -4.59
CA GLY A 225 17.79 14.54 -4.98
C GLY A 225 18.89 13.64 -4.41
N SER A 226 18.76 13.18 -3.15
CA SER A 226 19.73 12.24 -2.57
C SER A 226 19.56 10.84 -3.15
N GLU A 227 18.32 10.39 -3.32
CA GLU A 227 18.03 9.04 -3.81
C GLU A 227 18.33 8.84 -5.29
N GLU A 228 18.28 9.88 -6.10
CA GLU A 228 18.69 9.85 -7.51
C GLU A 228 20.15 9.41 -7.67
N HIS A 229 20.99 9.68 -6.69
CA HIS A 229 22.44 9.38 -6.70
C HIS A 229 22.81 8.13 -5.89
N ASP A 230 21.86 7.46 -5.25
CA ASP A 230 22.05 6.18 -4.54
C ASP A 230 21.43 5.03 -5.33
N ALA A 231 22.25 4.21 -5.98
CA ALA A 231 21.77 3.06 -6.77
C ALA A 231 21.01 2.00 -5.93
N ASP A 232 21.18 1.99 -4.59
CA ASP A 232 20.44 1.15 -3.68
C ASP A 232 19.23 1.88 -3.04
N SER A 233 18.88 3.09 -3.49
CA SER A 233 17.73 3.85 -2.98
C SER A 233 16.37 3.17 -3.21
N VAL A 234 15.34 3.67 -2.52
CA VAL A 234 13.96 3.26 -2.76
C VAL A 234 13.52 3.69 -4.16
N LEU A 235 13.88 4.91 -4.58
CA LEU A 235 13.57 5.43 -5.92
C LEU A 235 14.12 4.55 -7.04
N TRP A 236 15.40 4.13 -6.95
CA TRP A 236 15.97 3.23 -7.93
C TRP A 236 15.36 1.83 -7.89
N TYR A 237 14.91 1.37 -6.72
CA TYR A 237 14.18 0.12 -6.63
C TYR A 237 12.82 0.21 -7.34
N TYR A 238 12.06 1.31 -7.18
CA TYR A 238 10.83 1.56 -7.91
C TYR A 238 11.05 1.57 -9.43
N ARG A 239 12.13 2.20 -9.91
CA ARG A 239 12.49 2.18 -11.34
C ARG A 239 12.77 0.76 -11.85
N ARG A 240 13.52 -0.03 -11.07
CA ARG A 240 13.85 -1.42 -11.45
C ARG A 240 12.61 -2.32 -11.47
N ILE A 241 11.77 -2.26 -10.46
CA ILE A 241 10.58 -3.11 -10.41
C ILE A 241 9.55 -2.70 -11.46
N GLN A 242 9.43 -1.40 -11.75
CA GLN A 242 8.62 -0.91 -12.86
C GLN A 242 9.13 -1.44 -14.21
N ALA A 243 10.44 -1.38 -14.43
CA ALA A 243 11.05 -1.93 -15.65
C ALA A 243 10.78 -3.44 -15.75
N GLU A 244 10.93 -4.20 -14.67
CA GLU A 244 10.64 -5.64 -14.65
C GLU A 244 9.17 -5.91 -14.99
N ARG A 245 8.22 -5.19 -14.38
CA ARG A 245 6.79 -5.37 -14.64
C ARG A 245 6.37 -5.04 -16.07
N PHE A 246 6.98 -4.06 -16.72
CA PHE A 246 6.51 -3.56 -18.01
C PHE A 246 7.40 -3.99 -19.19
N GLN A 247 8.66 -4.33 -18.97
CA GLN A 247 9.66 -4.60 -20.00
C GLN A 247 10.52 -5.85 -19.73
N GLY A 248 10.46 -6.39 -18.49
CA GLY A 248 11.23 -7.58 -18.10
C GLY A 248 10.72 -8.86 -18.76
N GLU A 249 11.45 -9.95 -18.57
CA GLU A 249 11.12 -11.26 -19.14
C GLU A 249 9.82 -11.85 -18.57
N ALA A 250 9.42 -11.46 -17.35
CA ALA A 250 8.17 -11.86 -16.71
C ALA A 250 7.05 -10.82 -16.85
N ALA A 251 7.22 -9.78 -17.68
CA ALA A 251 6.28 -8.66 -17.79
C ALA A 251 4.84 -9.11 -18.09
N ALA A 252 4.66 -10.04 -19.03
CA ALA A 252 3.33 -10.57 -19.36
C ALA A 252 2.67 -11.28 -18.17
N ILE A 253 3.45 -12.02 -17.38
CA ILE A 253 2.96 -12.74 -16.19
C ILE A 253 2.56 -11.74 -15.11
N LEU A 254 3.44 -10.77 -14.81
CA LEU A 254 3.20 -9.75 -13.78
C LEU A 254 2.01 -8.85 -14.11
N GLN A 255 1.78 -8.56 -15.40
CA GLN A 255 0.63 -7.75 -15.83
C GLN A 255 -0.67 -8.56 -15.87
N ARG A 256 -0.68 -9.74 -16.52
CA ARG A 256 -1.92 -10.44 -16.90
C ARG A 256 -2.16 -11.75 -16.18
N GLY A 257 -1.13 -12.36 -15.56
CA GLY A 257 -1.24 -13.63 -14.86
C GLY A 257 -2.34 -13.63 -13.79
N ARG A 258 -3.02 -14.73 -13.60
CA ARG A 258 -3.96 -14.90 -12.48
C ARG A 258 -3.19 -14.87 -11.14
N TYR A 259 -3.85 -14.40 -10.11
CA TYR A 259 -3.33 -14.42 -8.75
C TYR A 259 -3.65 -15.76 -8.07
N GLU A 260 -2.70 -16.29 -7.30
CA GLU A 260 -2.87 -17.48 -6.48
C GLU A 260 -2.11 -17.29 -5.16
N GLU A 261 -2.85 -17.26 -4.05
CA GLU A 261 -2.27 -17.13 -2.72
C GLU A 261 -1.60 -18.44 -2.28
N LEU A 262 -0.44 -18.30 -1.64
CA LEU A 262 0.26 -19.40 -0.97
C LEU A 262 0.46 -19.06 0.50
N LEU A 263 0.71 -20.08 1.33
CA LEU A 263 0.97 -19.90 2.77
C LEU A 263 -0.09 -19.04 3.48
N ALA A 264 -1.36 -19.19 3.14
CA ALA A 264 -2.45 -18.35 3.62
C ALA A 264 -2.47 -18.16 5.16
N ASN A 265 -2.08 -19.18 5.92
CA ASN A 265 -2.08 -19.17 7.39
C ASN A 265 -0.72 -18.83 8.03
N ASP A 266 0.33 -18.53 7.25
CA ASP A 266 1.62 -18.08 7.83
C ASP A 266 1.52 -16.61 8.22
N GLU A 267 1.84 -16.31 9.49
CA GLU A 267 1.77 -14.96 10.08
C GLU A 267 3.04 -14.12 9.83
N ARG A 268 4.01 -14.66 9.11
CA ARG A 268 5.31 -14.03 8.89
C ARG A 268 5.59 -13.77 7.42
N ILE A 269 5.09 -14.65 6.53
CA ILE A 269 5.38 -14.61 5.09
C ILE A 269 4.11 -14.33 4.30
N TYR A 270 4.16 -13.30 3.46
CA TYR A 270 3.20 -13.15 2.37
C TYR A 270 3.78 -13.78 1.12
N ALA A 271 3.11 -14.82 0.63
CA ALA A 271 3.51 -15.58 -0.54
C ALA A 271 2.37 -15.70 -1.54
N PHE A 272 2.65 -15.45 -2.82
CA PHE A 272 1.67 -15.65 -3.89
C PHE A 272 2.33 -15.90 -5.24
N LYS A 273 1.63 -16.58 -6.11
CA LYS A 273 2.00 -16.76 -7.52
C LYS A 273 1.19 -15.83 -8.43
N ARG A 274 1.80 -15.47 -9.53
CA ARG A 274 1.13 -14.97 -10.72
C ARG A 274 1.35 -16.00 -11.82
N ILE A 275 0.29 -16.48 -12.45
CA ILE A 275 0.32 -17.60 -13.37
C ILE A 275 -0.30 -17.18 -14.70
N LEU A 276 0.46 -17.34 -15.77
CA LEU A 276 0.01 -17.10 -17.15
C LEU A 276 0.43 -18.31 -18.01
N ASP A 277 -0.57 -19.05 -18.48
CA ASP A 277 -0.39 -20.31 -19.19
C ASP A 277 0.43 -21.31 -18.36
N ASP A 278 1.57 -21.77 -18.85
CA ASP A 278 2.51 -22.68 -18.20
C ASP A 278 3.65 -21.97 -17.44
N GLN A 279 3.61 -20.64 -17.35
CA GLN A 279 4.64 -19.83 -16.72
C GLN A 279 4.11 -19.18 -15.44
N ALA A 280 4.99 -19.02 -14.46
CA ALA A 280 4.64 -18.37 -13.23
C ALA A 280 5.76 -17.51 -12.66
N THR A 281 5.35 -16.51 -11.85
CA THR A 281 6.23 -15.86 -10.88
C THR A 281 5.77 -16.20 -9.47
N LEU A 282 6.71 -16.26 -8.54
CA LEU A 282 6.47 -16.41 -7.12
C LEU A 282 7.03 -15.16 -6.42
N THR A 283 6.18 -14.51 -5.62
CA THR A 283 6.59 -13.41 -4.74
C THR A 283 6.59 -13.90 -3.32
N LEU A 284 7.70 -13.68 -2.60
CA LEU A 284 7.85 -13.97 -1.17
C LEU A 284 8.22 -12.67 -0.45
N VAL A 285 7.54 -12.36 0.66
CA VAL A 285 7.82 -11.16 1.49
C VAL A 285 7.78 -11.54 2.96
N ASN A 286 8.87 -11.27 3.67
CA ASN A 286 8.96 -11.39 5.12
C ASN A 286 8.44 -10.12 5.80
N PHE A 287 7.37 -10.23 6.59
CA PHE A 287 6.76 -9.11 7.34
C PHE A 287 7.28 -8.99 8.78
N THR A 288 8.42 -9.57 9.08
CA THR A 288 9.01 -9.55 10.43
C THR A 288 10.36 -8.85 10.47
N ASN A 289 10.82 -8.55 11.69
CA ASN A 289 12.18 -8.05 11.96
C ASN A 289 13.18 -9.19 12.20
N GLU A 290 12.81 -10.44 11.91
CA GLU A 290 13.64 -11.61 12.12
C GLU A 290 13.98 -12.26 10.78
N THR A 291 15.09 -13.00 10.75
CA THR A 291 15.37 -13.94 9.68
C THR A 291 14.52 -15.19 9.88
N ILE A 292 13.78 -15.59 8.88
CA ILE A 292 12.83 -16.72 8.94
C ILE A 292 13.14 -17.73 7.84
N ASP A 293 12.89 -19.00 8.15
CA ASP A 293 12.99 -20.08 7.19
C ASP A 293 11.64 -20.32 6.48
N TYR A 294 11.71 -20.74 5.21
CA TYR A 294 10.58 -21.21 4.43
C TYR A 294 10.91 -22.53 3.71
N ASP A 295 9.88 -23.24 3.27
CA ASP A 295 10.08 -24.47 2.51
C ASP A 295 10.78 -24.18 1.17
N VAL A 296 12.04 -24.62 1.06
CA VAL A 296 12.91 -24.38 -0.11
C VAL A 296 12.33 -24.96 -1.40
N SER A 297 11.44 -25.95 -1.31
CA SER A 297 10.76 -26.52 -2.48
C SER A 297 9.92 -25.49 -3.25
N LEU A 298 9.50 -24.41 -2.61
CA LEU A 298 8.79 -23.29 -3.25
C LEU A 298 9.66 -22.59 -4.32
N THR A 299 10.99 -22.60 -4.14
CA THR A 299 11.96 -21.91 -5.01
C THR A 299 12.94 -22.87 -5.70
N GLU A 300 12.66 -24.18 -5.67
CA GLU A 300 13.50 -25.17 -6.35
C GLU A 300 13.47 -24.93 -7.87
N GLY A 301 14.65 -24.77 -8.47
CA GLY A 301 14.79 -24.48 -9.90
C GLY A 301 14.37 -23.04 -10.29
N ALA A 302 13.96 -22.21 -9.36
CA ALA A 302 13.52 -20.84 -9.64
C ALA A 302 14.71 -19.90 -9.95
N THR A 303 14.44 -18.88 -10.76
CA THR A 303 15.39 -17.80 -11.05
C THR A 303 14.93 -16.52 -10.38
N VAL A 304 15.82 -15.80 -9.70
CA VAL A 304 15.52 -14.49 -9.11
C VAL A 304 15.36 -13.46 -10.20
N LEU A 305 14.20 -12.79 -10.25
CA LEU A 305 13.95 -11.65 -11.14
C LEU A 305 14.36 -10.34 -10.46
N LEU A 306 13.93 -10.15 -9.22
CA LEU A 306 14.22 -8.95 -8.44
C LEU A 306 14.12 -9.25 -6.95
N GLY A 307 15.01 -8.65 -6.15
CA GLY A 307 14.95 -8.66 -4.69
C GLY A 307 15.40 -7.32 -4.09
N ASN A 308 14.99 -7.06 -2.85
CA ASN A 308 15.40 -5.85 -2.12
C ASN A 308 16.70 -6.00 -1.32
N TYR A 309 17.38 -7.13 -1.49
CA TYR A 309 18.74 -7.42 -1.02
C TYR A 309 19.62 -7.85 -2.20
N ASP A 310 20.94 -7.65 -2.10
CA ASP A 310 21.88 -7.92 -3.21
C ASP A 310 21.98 -9.40 -3.59
N ALA A 311 21.80 -10.29 -2.61
CA ALA A 311 21.80 -11.74 -2.84
C ALA A 311 20.70 -12.39 -1.99
N GLN A 312 20.11 -13.47 -2.48
CA GLN A 312 19.11 -14.26 -1.78
C GLN A 312 19.74 -15.53 -1.22
N GLU A 313 19.25 -16.00 -0.09
CA GLU A 313 19.59 -17.28 0.52
C GLU A 313 18.42 -18.26 0.35
N ALA A 314 18.67 -19.39 -0.29
CA ALA A 314 17.61 -20.37 -0.53
C ALA A 314 17.03 -20.89 0.81
N GLY A 315 15.72 -20.93 0.92
CA GLY A 315 15.02 -21.39 2.14
C GLY A 315 15.00 -20.38 3.27
N ARG A 316 15.53 -19.14 3.10
CA ARG A 316 15.56 -18.12 4.15
C ARG A 316 15.19 -16.73 3.62
N LEU A 317 14.51 -15.95 4.45
CA LEU A 317 14.21 -14.54 4.22
C LEU A 317 14.68 -13.72 5.42
N ARG A 318 15.49 -12.70 5.15
CA ARG A 318 15.96 -11.72 6.14
C ARG A 318 14.84 -10.74 6.52
N PRO A 319 15.00 -9.90 7.55
CA PRO A 319 14.02 -8.88 7.93
C PRO A 319 13.54 -8.05 6.75
N ALA A 320 12.23 -7.94 6.54
CA ALA A 320 11.59 -7.23 5.44
C ALA A 320 12.14 -7.60 4.04
N GLU A 321 12.67 -8.81 3.88
CA GLU A 321 13.12 -9.28 2.57
C GLU A 321 11.92 -9.57 1.66
N ALA A 322 12.02 -9.08 0.43
CA ALA A 322 11.03 -9.29 -0.62
C ALA A 322 11.73 -9.73 -1.91
N VAL A 323 11.25 -10.81 -2.52
CA VAL A 323 11.85 -11.39 -3.72
C VAL A 323 10.77 -11.83 -4.69
N ILE A 324 11.00 -11.58 -5.97
CA ILE A 324 10.22 -12.11 -7.08
C ILE A 324 11.08 -13.16 -7.79
N TYR A 325 10.55 -14.35 -7.92
CA TYR A 325 11.15 -15.45 -8.67
C TYR A 325 10.34 -15.74 -9.94
N ARG A 326 11.01 -16.22 -10.97
CA ARG A 326 10.40 -16.99 -12.04
C ARG A 326 10.48 -18.48 -11.67
N VAL A 327 9.35 -19.16 -11.67
CA VAL A 327 9.20 -20.58 -11.28
C VAL A 327 8.59 -21.38 -12.43
#